data_eb44e1b3b93caeb18f9b28b0ed260e74
#
_entry.id   eb44e1b3b93caeb18f9b28b0ed260e74
#
_cell.length_a   1.000
_cell.length_b   1.000
_cell.length_c   1.000
_cell.angle_alpha   90.00
_cell.angle_beta   90.00
_cell.angle_gamma   90.00
#
_symmetry.space_group_name_H-M   'P 1'
#
loop_
_entity.id
_entity.type
_entity.pdbx_description
1 polymer ?
#
loop_
_entity_poly.entity_id
_entity_poly.type
_entity_poly.pdbx_seq_one_letter_code
_entity_poly.pdbx_strand_id
1 'polypeptide(L)'
;AANVISHMDSDDAVDVLEDMDESRKAEIVKRLDHETSEDVKLLWSYDDDEIGSCMTTNYICIHNDLTIRQAMRELIRQAGENDNISTIYVVDEQDKYYGAIDLKDLIVARDTDMLESIISRSYPYLLDNEKTDDCVDRIKEYAEDSLPVLTQEGKIAGIITSSDVVEMVDDAMGDDYAKLGGLTAEEDLNETTVESMKKRLP
;
A
#
# COMPACT_ATOMS: atom_id res chain seq x y z
N ALA A 1 -6.67 -22.01 -2.83
CA ALA A 1 -5.72 -21.07 -2.19
C ALA A 1 -5.17 -20.09 -3.23
N ALA A 2 -4.29 -20.47 -4.16
CA ALA A 2 -3.69 -19.54 -5.14
C ALA A 2 -4.72 -18.65 -5.87
N ASN A 3 -5.84 -19.21 -6.33
CA ASN A 3 -6.90 -18.43 -7.01
C ASN A 3 -7.67 -17.45 -6.09
N VAL A 4 -7.59 -17.58 -4.78
CA VAL A 4 -8.16 -16.59 -3.84
C VAL A 4 -7.14 -15.48 -3.66
N ILE A 5 -5.88 -15.81 -3.45
CA ILE A 5 -4.78 -14.87 -3.25
C ILE A 5 -4.60 -13.93 -4.46
N SER A 6 -4.73 -14.42 -5.70
CA SER A 6 -4.66 -13.57 -6.90
C SER A 6 -5.86 -12.64 -7.12
N HIS A 7 -6.79 -12.54 -6.16
CA HIS A 7 -7.90 -11.57 -6.16
C HIS A 7 -7.93 -10.74 -4.87
N MET A 8 -6.89 -10.81 -4.08
CA MET A 8 -6.69 -9.96 -2.89
C MET A 8 -5.78 -8.80 -3.25
N ASP A 9 -5.83 -7.74 -2.48
CA ASP A 9 -4.82 -6.70 -2.54
C ASP A 9 -3.44 -7.28 -2.20
N SER A 10 -2.37 -6.70 -2.70
CA SER A 10 -1.04 -7.32 -2.64
C SER A 10 -0.49 -7.42 -1.20
N ASP A 11 -0.79 -6.46 -0.33
CA ASP A 11 -0.52 -6.48 1.10
C ASP A 11 -1.27 -7.61 1.80
N ASP A 12 -2.60 -7.70 1.66
CA ASP A 12 -3.42 -8.81 2.16
C ASP A 12 -2.91 -10.18 1.69
N ALA A 13 -2.46 -10.25 0.43
CA ALA A 13 -1.89 -11.48 -0.13
C ALA A 13 -0.57 -11.87 0.54
N VAL A 14 0.27 -10.88 0.88
CA VAL A 14 1.52 -11.08 1.63
C VAL A 14 1.22 -11.59 3.03
N ASP A 15 0.33 -10.95 3.78
CA ASP A 15 -0.04 -11.33 5.15
C ASP A 15 -0.55 -12.77 5.23
N VAL A 16 -1.45 -13.16 4.32
CA VAL A 16 -1.94 -14.54 4.23
C VAL A 16 -0.82 -15.53 3.91
N LEU A 17 0.17 -15.13 3.11
CA LEU A 17 1.31 -15.98 2.79
C LEU A 17 2.28 -16.09 3.96
N GLU A 18 2.47 -15.06 4.76
CA GLU A 18 3.37 -15.04 5.91
C GLU A 18 2.90 -15.97 7.03
N ASP A 19 1.60 -16.09 7.23
CA ASP A 19 0.98 -17.04 8.17
C ASP A 19 1.16 -18.53 7.77
N MET A 20 1.74 -18.82 6.58
CA MET A 20 1.90 -20.18 6.09
C MET A 20 3.31 -20.73 6.34
N ASP A 21 3.40 -22.07 6.43
CA ASP A 21 4.70 -22.74 6.41
C ASP A 21 5.43 -22.55 5.06
N GLU A 22 6.77 -22.44 5.08
CA GLU A 22 7.62 -22.14 3.93
C GLU A 22 7.37 -23.07 2.71
N SER A 23 6.99 -24.32 2.95
CA SER A 23 6.75 -25.29 1.87
C SER A 23 5.45 -24.99 1.11
N ARG A 24 4.41 -24.56 1.82
CA ARG A 24 3.13 -24.13 1.24
C ARG A 24 3.24 -22.77 0.57
N LYS A 25 3.92 -21.81 1.22
CA LYS A 25 4.24 -20.51 0.68
C LYS A 25 4.88 -20.62 -0.71
N ALA A 26 5.97 -21.39 -0.82
CA ALA A 26 6.67 -21.61 -2.08
C ALA A 26 5.83 -22.33 -3.16
N GLU A 27 4.90 -23.23 -2.77
CA GLU A 27 4.00 -23.91 -3.70
C GLU A 27 2.91 -22.95 -4.22
N ILE A 28 2.37 -22.08 -3.37
CA ILE A 28 1.33 -21.14 -3.75
C ILE A 28 1.90 -20.06 -4.67
N VAL A 29 3.02 -19.43 -4.30
CA VAL A 29 3.67 -18.39 -5.11
C VAL A 29 3.99 -18.88 -6.53
N LYS A 30 4.39 -20.15 -6.70
CA LYS A 30 4.60 -20.75 -8.04
C LYS A 30 3.33 -20.90 -8.87
N ARG A 31 2.15 -20.81 -8.25
CA ARG A 31 0.84 -20.97 -8.91
C ARG A 31 0.10 -19.65 -9.09
N LEU A 32 0.63 -18.55 -8.53
CA LEU A 32 0.14 -17.21 -8.81
C LEU A 32 0.40 -16.86 -10.29
N ASP A 33 -0.41 -15.98 -10.83
CA ASP A 33 -0.10 -15.36 -12.12
C ASP A 33 1.17 -14.50 -12.01
N HIS A 34 1.66 -14.04 -13.14
CA HIS A 34 2.94 -13.32 -13.18
C HIS A 34 2.87 -11.98 -12.43
N GLU A 35 1.76 -11.25 -12.56
CA GLU A 35 1.55 -9.94 -11.98
C GLU A 35 1.52 -10.03 -10.45
N THR A 36 0.61 -10.81 -9.89
CA THR A 36 0.52 -11.07 -8.43
C THR A 36 1.85 -11.59 -7.85
N SER A 37 2.57 -12.45 -8.59
CA SER A 37 3.86 -12.96 -8.13
C SER A 37 4.96 -11.90 -8.08
N GLU A 38 4.93 -10.91 -8.98
CA GLU A 38 5.89 -9.79 -8.97
C GLU A 38 5.54 -8.80 -7.84
N ASP A 39 4.25 -8.54 -7.61
CA ASP A 39 3.78 -7.67 -6.53
C ASP A 39 4.17 -8.23 -5.16
N VAL A 40 3.89 -9.50 -4.90
CA VAL A 40 4.31 -10.18 -3.66
C VAL A 40 5.83 -10.10 -3.46
N LYS A 41 6.63 -10.28 -4.51
CA LYS A 41 8.09 -10.16 -4.42
C LYS A 41 8.54 -8.72 -4.17
N LEU A 42 7.83 -7.74 -4.73
CA LEU A 42 8.09 -6.33 -4.50
C LEU A 42 7.89 -6.01 -3.02
N LEU A 43 6.76 -6.38 -2.43
CA LEU A 43 6.48 -6.14 -1.02
C LEU A 43 7.50 -6.85 -0.12
N TRP A 44 7.83 -8.12 -0.40
CA TRP A 44 8.87 -8.85 0.35
C TRP A 44 10.29 -8.31 0.21
N SER A 45 10.53 -7.36 -0.67
CA SER A 45 11.83 -6.71 -0.79
C SER A 45 12.07 -5.59 0.21
N TYR A 46 11.01 -5.15 0.89
CA TYR A 46 11.06 -4.15 1.96
C TYR A 46 11.21 -4.81 3.33
N ASP A 47 11.73 -4.08 4.30
CA ASP A 47 11.71 -4.50 5.69
C ASP A 47 10.29 -4.34 6.27
N ASP A 48 9.88 -5.20 7.22
CA ASP A 48 8.51 -5.23 7.77
C ASP A 48 8.07 -3.89 8.41
N ASP A 49 9.00 -3.04 8.81
CA ASP A 49 8.75 -1.72 9.38
C ASP A 49 8.86 -0.58 8.35
N GLU A 50 8.94 -0.88 7.06
CA GLU A 50 8.96 0.11 5.96
C GLU A 50 7.57 0.27 5.32
N ILE A 51 7.24 1.48 4.87
CA ILE A 51 5.98 1.80 4.17
C ILE A 51 5.76 0.89 2.95
N GLY A 52 6.84 0.52 2.26
CA GLY A 52 6.77 -0.36 1.10
C GLY A 52 6.25 -1.76 1.40
N SER A 53 6.33 -2.26 2.65
CA SER A 53 5.78 -3.57 3.02
C SER A 53 4.25 -3.56 3.18
N CYS A 54 3.66 -2.40 3.50
CA CYS A 54 2.24 -2.23 3.80
C CYS A 54 1.44 -1.66 2.62
N MET A 55 2.05 -1.47 1.43
CA MET A 55 1.38 -0.86 0.29
C MET A 55 0.66 -1.89 -0.58
N THR A 56 -0.45 -1.47 -1.20
CA THR A 56 -1.05 -2.24 -2.30
C THR A 56 -0.62 -1.71 -3.67
N THR A 57 -0.54 -2.59 -4.67
CA THR A 57 -0.28 -2.24 -6.08
C THR A 57 -1.57 -2.02 -6.87
N ASN A 58 -2.73 -2.17 -6.24
CA ASN A 58 -4.06 -2.03 -6.81
C ASN A 58 -4.48 -0.54 -6.87
N TYR A 59 -4.08 0.17 -7.92
CA TYR A 59 -4.42 1.59 -8.10
C TYR A 59 -4.53 1.99 -9.57
N ILE A 60 -5.14 3.14 -9.85
CA ILE A 60 -5.26 3.72 -11.19
C ILE A 60 -4.13 4.72 -11.45
N CYS A 61 -3.42 4.54 -12.55
CA CYS A 61 -2.35 5.46 -12.99
C CYS A 61 -2.53 5.87 -14.46
N ILE A 62 -2.37 7.17 -14.75
CA ILE A 62 -2.47 7.73 -16.10
C ILE A 62 -1.33 8.72 -16.37
N HIS A 63 -1.06 9.00 -17.66
CA HIS A 63 -0.07 10.01 -18.06
C HIS A 63 -0.68 11.42 -18.11
N ASN A 64 0.13 12.44 -17.80
CA ASN A 64 -0.27 13.84 -17.73
C ASN A 64 -0.55 14.50 -19.10
N ASP A 65 -0.12 13.90 -20.20
CA ASP A 65 -0.30 14.40 -21.59
C ASP A 65 -1.64 13.99 -22.21
N LEU A 66 -2.47 13.24 -21.49
CA LEU A 66 -3.77 12.78 -21.99
C LEU A 66 -4.80 13.93 -22.02
N THR A 67 -5.75 13.81 -22.93
CA THR A 67 -7.00 14.60 -22.87
C THR A 67 -7.97 13.99 -21.86
N ILE A 68 -8.94 14.78 -21.36
CA ILE A 68 -10.00 14.30 -20.44
C ILE A 68 -10.66 13.02 -20.96
N ARG A 69 -10.99 12.96 -22.26
CA ARG A 69 -11.58 11.76 -22.87
C ARG A 69 -10.66 10.54 -22.89
N GLN A 70 -9.36 10.75 -23.04
CA GLN A 70 -8.38 9.67 -23.01
C GLN A 70 -8.16 9.19 -21.56
N ALA A 71 -8.04 10.13 -20.62
CA ALA A 71 -7.94 9.82 -19.19
C ALA A 71 -9.15 9.00 -18.70
N MET A 72 -10.38 9.40 -19.09
CA MET A 72 -11.59 8.63 -18.74
C MET A 72 -11.58 7.22 -19.36
N ARG A 73 -11.05 7.04 -20.57
CA ARG A 73 -10.93 5.70 -21.17
C ARG A 73 -9.90 4.83 -20.45
N GLU A 74 -8.79 5.41 -20.05
CA GLU A 74 -7.76 4.70 -19.27
C GLU A 74 -8.29 4.30 -17.90
N LEU A 75 -9.00 5.21 -17.20
CA LEU A 75 -9.70 4.89 -15.97
C LEU A 75 -10.64 3.68 -16.13
N ILE A 76 -11.55 3.72 -17.13
CA ILE A 76 -12.52 2.64 -17.35
C ILE A 76 -11.81 1.31 -17.68
N ARG A 77 -10.70 1.35 -18.40
CA ARG A 77 -9.90 0.16 -18.72
C ARG A 77 -9.30 -0.45 -17.47
N GLN A 78 -8.72 0.37 -16.59
CA GLN A 78 -8.03 -0.08 -15.38
C GLN A 78 -9.01 -0.44 -14.26
N ALA A 79 -10.15 0.23 -14.14
CA ALA A 79 -11.17 -0.01 -13.11
C ALA A 79 -11.85 -1.40 -13.19
N GLY A 80 -11.60 -2.17 -14.23
CA GLY A 80 -12.04 -3.57 -14.33
C GLY A 80 -11.17 -4.54 -13.55
N GLU A 81 -9.97 -4.12 -13.20
CA GLU A 81 -8.92 -4.93 -12.53
C GLU A 81 -8.45 -4.30 -11.21
N ASN A 82 -8.85 -3.05 -10.93
CA ASN A 82 -8.46 -2.30 -9.74
C ASN A 82 -9.69 -1.76 -9.00
N ASP A 83 -9.72 -1.93 -7.68
CA ASP A 83 -10.82 -1.49 -6.82
C ASP A 83 -10.60 -0.08 -6.26
N ASN A 84 -9.32 0.36 -6.12
CA ASN A 84 -8.94 1.67 -5.60
C ASN A 84 -9.00 2.74 -6.72
N ILE A 85 -10.22 3.21 -7.02
CA ILE A 85 -10.51 4.11 -8.14
C ILE A 85 -10.84 5.55 -7.74
N SER A 86 -10.99 5.84 -6.44
CA SER A 86 -11.38 7.17 -5.92
C SER A 86 -10.34 8.24 -6.26
N THR A 87 -9.06 7.85 -6.24
CA THR A 87 -7.92 8.70 -6.61
C THR A 87 -7.22 8.13 -7.84
N ILE A 88 -7.04 8.96 -8.85
CA ILE A 88 -6.29 8.62 -10.07
C ILE A 88 -4.92 9.28 -9.98
N TYR A 89 -3.87 8.49 -9.96
CA TYR A 89 -2.51 9.01 -9.92
C TYR A 89 -2.02 9.36 -11.31
N VAL A 90 -1.24 10.42 -11.39
CA VAL A 90 -0.74 10.96 -12.65
C VAL A 90 0.78 10.91 -12.67
N VAL A 91 1.33 10.42 -13.77
CA VAL A 91 2.78 10.38 -14.02
C VAL A 91 3.15 11.21 -15.24
N ASP A 92 4.42 11.61 -15.32
CA ASP A 92 4.99 12.31 -16.47
C ASP A 92 5.51 11.32 -17.56
N GLU A 93 6.12 11.86 -18.62
CA GLU A 93 6.72 11.09 -19.71
C GLU A 93 7.86 10.14 -19.27
N GLN A 94 8.39 10.29 -18.05
CA GLN A 94 9.45 9.45 -17.48
C GLN A 94 8.92 8.49 -16.41
N ASP A 95 7.59 8.31 -16.33
CA ASP A 95 6.89 7.53 -15.30
C ASP A 95 7.13 8.03 -13.88
N LYS A 96 7.45 9.32 -13.69
CA LYS A 96 7.57 9.92 -12.37
C LYS A 96 6.25 10.50 -11.92
N TYR A 97 6.02 10.40 -10.63
CA TYR A 97 4.84 10.96 -9.99
C TYR A 97 4.71 12.47 -10.30
N TYR A 98 3.56 12.85 -10.81
CA TYR A 98 3.26 14.21 -11.22
C TYR A 98 2.19 14.86 -10.33
N GLY A 99 1.21 14.10 -9.85
CA GLY A 99 0.11 14.55 -9.03
C GLY A 99 -1.01 13.53 -8.97
N ALA A 100 -2.17 13.94 -8.48
CA ALA A 100 -3.36 13.10 -8.40
C ALA A 100 -4.61 13.83 -8.86
N ILE A 101 -5.63 13.10 -9.26
CA ILE A 101 -6.95 13.59 -9.66
C ILE A 101 -7.99 12.85 -8.82
N ASP A 102 -8.91 13.60 -8.21
CA ASP A 102 -10.12 13.02 -7.61
C ASP A 102 -11.03 12.48 -8.75
N LEU A 103 -11.54 11.27 -8.60
CA LEU A 103 -12.45 10.65 -9.56
C LEU A 103 -13.63 11.57 -9.91
N LYS A 104 -14.18 12.26 -8.91
CA LYS A 104 -15.28 13.20 -9.11
C LYS A 104 -14.89 14.34 -10.06
N ASP A 105 -13.67 14.88 -9.93
CA ASP A 105 -13.20 15.98 -10.77
C ASP A 105 -13.04 15.51 -12.22
N LEU A 106 -12.55 14.30 -12.46
CA LEU A 106 -12.49 13.72 -13.79
C LEU A 106 -13.89 13.46 -14.38
N ILE A 107 -14.87 13.02 -13.59
CA ILE A 107 -16.25 12.78 -14.04
C ILE A 107 -16.96 14.07 -14.43
N VAL A 108 -16.72 15.18 -13.73
CA VAL A 108 -17.40 16.46 -14.02
C VAL A 108 -16.68 17.31 -15.05
N ALA A 109 -15.43 16.98 -15.39
CA ALA A 109 -14.63 17.68 -16.38
C ALA A 109 -15.26 17.56 -17.78
N ARG A 110 -15.11 18.62 -18.58
CA ARG A 110 -15.59 18.64 -19.95
C ARG A 110 -14.49 18.21 -20.91
N ASP A 111 -14.87 17.62 -22.03
CA ASP A 111 -13.93 17.22 -23.09
C ASP A 111 -13.02 18.37 -23.61
N THR A 112 -13.44 19.62 -23.40
CA THR A 112 -12.70 20.83 -23.79
C THR A 112 -11.71 21.31 -22.73
N ASP A 113 -11.81 20.79 -21.51
CA ASP A 113 -10.94 21.19 -20.41
C ASP A 113 -9.57 20.53 -20.57
N MET A 114 -8.55 21.18 -20.02
CA MET A 114 -7.20 20.61 -19.98
C MET A 114 -7.08 19.69 -18.76
N LEU A 115 -6.53 18.50 -18.93
CA LEU A 115 -6.31 17.55 -17.82
C LEU A 115 -5.52 18.21 -16.68
N GLU A 116 -4.50 19.01 -17.02
CA GLU A 116 -3.68 19.77 -16.07
C GLU A 116 -4.52 20.63 -15.09
N SER A 117 -5.70 21.11 -15.52
CA SER A 117 -6.55 21.97 -14.67
C SER A 117 -7.21 21.25 -13.50
N ILE A 118 -7.26 19.93 -13.53
CA ILE A 118 -7.85 19.07 -12.48
C ILE A 118 -6.80 18.24 -11.73
N ILE A 119 -5.51 18.33 -12.10
CA ILE A 119 -4.43 17.64 -11.41
C ILE A 119 -4.03 18.42 -10.17
N SER A 120 -4.12 17.80 -8.99
CA SER A 120 -3.55 18.30 -7.75
C SER A 120 -2.06 17.99 -7.69
N ARG A 121 -1.20 19.01 -7.87
CA ARG A 121 0.26 18.91 -7.79
C ARG A 121 0.79 18.89 -6.36
N SER A 122 -0.04 19.28 -5.40
CA SER A 122 0.29 19.33 -3.97
C SER A 122 -0.27 18.14 -3.20
N TYR A 123 -0.72 17.10 -3.90
CA TYR A 123 -1.22 15.90 -3.26
C TYR A 123 -0.10 15.22 -2.46
N PRO A 124 -0.35 14.81 -1.19
CA PRO A 124 0.68 14.22 -0.34
C PRO A 124 1.13 12.86 -0.86
N TYR A 125 2.33 12.46 -0.47
CA TYR A 125 2.92 11.15 -0.79
C TYR A 125 3.81 10.65 0.33
N LEU A 126 4.15 9.36 0.29
CA LEU A 126 5.09 8.69 1.18
C LEU A 126 6.28 8.16 0.35
N LEU A 127 7.39 7.87 1.01
CA LEU A 127 8.50 7.15 0.38
C LEU A 127 8.47 5.68 0.82
N ASP A 128 8.83 4.79 -0.08
CA ASP A 128 8.80 3.34 0.11
C ASP A 128 9.67 2.86 1.28
N ASN A 129 10.76 3.55 1.55
CA ASN A 129 11.73 3.24 2.61
C ASN A 129 11.56 4.08 3.90
N GLU A 130 10.49 4.85 4.03
CA GLU A 130 10.16 5.51 5.29
C GLU A 130 9.70 4.45 6.31
N LYS A 131 10.06 4.65 7.58
CA LYS A 131 9.59 3.75 8.63
C LYS A 131 8.15 4.07 9.02
N THR A 132 7.36 3.03 9.19
CA THR A 132 5.93 3.11 9.53
C THR A 132 5.69 3.97 10.76
N ASP A 133 6.43 3.72 11.85
CA ASP A 133 6.32 4.47 13.11
C ASP A 133 6.55 5.98 12.95
N ASP A 134 7.49 6.37 12.07
CA ASP A 134 7.82 7.78 11.82
C ASP A 134 6.75 8.50 10.98
N CYS A 135 5.94 7.75 10.24
CA CYS A 135 4.96 8.28 9.29
C CYS A 135 3.53 8.32 9.86
N VAL A 136 3.19 7.41 10.77
CA VAL A 136 1.81 7.19 11.27
C VAL A 136 1.12 8.48 11.70
N ASP A 137 1.79 9.34 12.50
CA ASP A 137 1.19 10.59 12.95
C ASP A 137 0.96 11.58 11.82
N ARG A 138 1.87 11.63 10.83
CA ARG A 138 1.73 12.46 9.63
C ARG A 138 0.61 11.96 8.73
N ILE A 139 0.50 10.65 8.55
CA ILE A 139 -0.53 10.02 7.71
C ILE A 139 -1.93 10.28 8.28
N LYS A 140 -2.10 10.21 9.60
CA LYS A 140 -3.38 10.52 10.29
C LYS A 140 -3.88 11.95 10.04
N GLU A 141 -3.00 12.89 9.74
CA GLU A 141 -3.38 14.27 9.44
C GLU A 141 -3.89 14.46 8.01
N TYR A 142 -3.63 13.50 7.12
CA TYR A 142 -4.13 13.54 5.75
C TYR A 142 -5.58 13.08 5.70
N ALA A 143 -6.41 13.82 4.96
CA ALA A 143 -7.83 13.53 4.79
C ALA A 143 -8.12 12.82 3.45
N GLU A 144 -7.11 12.21 2.87
CA GLU A 144 -7.15 11.59 1.55
C GLU A 144 -7.58 10.11 1.66
N ASP A 145 -8.27 9.60 0.64
CA ASP A 145 -8.72 8.20 0.60
C ASP A 145 -7.55 7.22 0.44
N SER A 146 -6.48 7.66 -0.22
CA SER A 146 -5.24 6.89 -0.39
C SER A 146 -4.05 7.81 -0.64
N LEU A 147 -2.83 7.35 -0.36
CA LEU A 147 -1.58 8.07 -0.56
C LEU A 147 -0.64 7.27 -1.47
N PRO A 148 -0.04 7.88 -2.50
CA PRO A 148 0.93 7.20 -3.32
C PRO A 148 2.25 7.00 -2.55
N VAL A 149 2.81 5.81 -2.70
CA VAL A 149 4.13 5.44 -2.20
C VAL A 149 5.13 5.55 -3.35
N LEU A 150 6.16 6.35 -3.16
CA LEU A 150 7.13 6.65 -4.21
C LEU A 150 8.50 6.02 -3.90
N THR A 151 9.15 5.51 -4.95
CA THR A 151 10.55 5.14 -4.89
C THR A 151 11.45 6.38 -4.79
N GLN A 152 12.73 6.18 -4.48
CA GLN A 152 13.72 7.27 -4.46
C GLN A 152 13.90 7.96 -5.82
N GLU A 153 13.58 7.28 -6.93
CA GLU A 153 13.58 7.84 -8.28
C GLU A 153 12.34 8.69 -8.56
N GLY A 154 11.36 8.70 -7.65
CA GLY A 154 10.09 9.41 -7.76
C GLY A 154 9.04 8.70 -8.60
N LYS A 155 9.15 7.39 -8.80
CA LYS A 155 8.12 6.55 -9.43
C LYS A 155 7.15 6.03 -8.38
N ILE A 156 5.91 5.77 -8.77
CA ILE A 156 4.92 5.15 -7.89
C ILE A 156 5.25 3.66 -7.76
N ALA A 157 5.47 3.19 -6.54
CA ALA A 157 5.65 1.78 -6.22
C ALA A 157 4.32 1.10 -5.87
N GLY A 158 3.44 1.84 -5.17
CA GLY A 158 2.12 1.39 -4.73
C GLY A 158 1.35 2.52 -4.07
N ILE A 159 0.33 2.19 -3.32
CA ILE A 159 -0.47 3.13 -2.53
C ILE A 159 -0.71 2.58 -1.12
N ILE A 160 -0.93 3.48 -0.16
CA ILE A 160 -1.50 3.18 1.15
C ILE A 160 -2.93 3.69 1.17
N THR A 161 -3.89 2.86 1.51
CA THR A 161 -5.30 3.24 1.63
C THR A 161 -5.66 3.68 3.05
N SER A 162 -6.85 4.23 3.23
CA SER A 162 -7.32 4.60 4.58
C SER A 162 -7.53 3.39 5.50
N SER A 163 -7.77 2.19 4.96
CA SER A 163 -7.84 0.93 5.72
C SER A 163 -6.48 0.55 6.28
N ASP A 164 -5.44 0.58 5.44
CA ASP A 164 -4.08 0.23 5.81
C ASP A 164 -3.56 1.19 6.90
N VAL A 165 -3.92 2.49 6.80
CA VAL A 165 -3.61 3.48 7.84
C VAL A 165 -4.23 3.09 9.19
N VAL A 166 -5.46 2.57 9.21
CA VAL A 166 -6.10 2.12 10.46
C VAL A 166 -5.35 0.94 11.05
N GLU A 167 -4.94 -0.02 10.24
CA GLU A 167 -4.17 -1.20 10.64
C GLU A 167 -2.80 -0.80 11.21
N MET A 168 -2.04 0.01 10.47
CA MET A 168 -0.76 0.56 10.94
C MET A 168 -0.86 1.30 12.28
N VAL A 169 -1.99 2.01 12.51
CA VAL A 169 -2.25 2.71 13.79
C VAL A 169 -2.53 1.72 14.91
N ASP A 170 -3.33 0.69 14.65
CA ASP A 170 -3.67 -0.32 15.65
C ASP A 170 -2.43 -1.13 16.05
N ASP A 171 -1.55 -1.46 15.13
CA ASP A 171 -0.28 -2.14 15.37
C ASP A 171 0.67 -1.28 16.21
N ALA A 172 0.87 -0.01 15.84
CA ALA A 172 1.68 0.92 16.62
C ALA A 172 1.16 1.10 18.06
N MET A 173 -0.17 1.14 18.25
CA MET A 173 -0.79 1.18 19.58
C MET A 173 -0.60 -0.14 20.34
N GLY A 174 -0.71 -1.28 19.67
CA GLY A 174 -0.47 -2.60 20.23
C GLY A 174 0.95 -2.75 20.79
N ASP A 175 1.93 -2.32 20.02
CA ASP A 175 3.34 -2.30 20.40
C ASP A 175 3.62 -1.39 21.61
N ASP A 176 3.01 -0.22 21.67
CA ASP A 176 3.15 0.69 22.80
C ASP A 176 2.52 0.11 24.08
N TYR A 177 1.37 -0.57 23.97
CA TYR A 177 0.76 -1.29 25.09
C TYR A 177 1.62 -2.47 25.54
N ALA A 178 2.21 -3.21 24.61
CA ALA A 178 3.12 -4.31 24.92
C ALA A 178 4.37 -3.81 25.65
N LYS A 179 5.01 -2.75 25.16
CA LYS A 179 6.15 -2.09 25.80
C LYS A 179 5.82 -1.58 27.21
N LEU A 180 4.66 -0.95 27.42
CA LEU A 180 4.19 -0.49 28.73
C LEU A 180 3.87 -1.65 29.69
N GLY A 181 3.38 -2.76 29.16
CA GLY A 181 3.12 -3.99 29.92
C GLY A 181 4.39 -4.79 30.28
N GLY A 182 5.56 -4.38 29.77
CA GLY A 182 6.81 -5.16 29.87
C GLY A 182 6.75 -6.45 29.07
N LEU A 183 5.86 -6.50 28.06
CA LEU A 183 5.75 -7.56 27.08
C LEU A 183 6.63 -7.18 25.87
N THR A 184 7.29 -8.13 25.27
CA THR A 184 7.90 -7.95 23.95
C THR A 184 6.90 -8.43 22.91
N ALA A 185 6.81 -7.80 21.75
CA ALA A 185 5.89 -8.16 20.66
C ALA A 185 6.07 -9.63 20.19
N GLU A 186 7.21 -10.24 20.47
CA GLU A 186 7.51 -11.66 20.27
C GLU A 186 7.18 -12.49 21.54
N GLU A 187 5.95 -12.52 22.01
CA GLU A 187 5.52 -13.58 22.93
C GLU A 187 5.21 -14.84 22.11
N ASP A 188 6.21 -15.68 21.98
CA ASP A 188 6.05 -17.06 21.51
C ASP A 188 4.99 -17.76 22.39
N LEU A 189 3.84 -18.09 21.83
CA LEU A 189 2.73 -18.78 22.52
C LEU A 189 3.15 -20.14 23.13
N ASN A 190 4.36 -20.60 22.81
CA ASN A 190 5.00 -21.79 23.37
C ASN A 190 6.01 -21.50 24.50
N GLU A 191 6.15 -20.25 24.93
CA GLU A 191 7.09 -19.90 26.00
C GLU A 191 6.68 -20.51 27.34
N THR A 192 7.61 -21.16 28.00
CA THR A 192 7.31 -21.73 29.32
C THR A 192 7.15 -20.63 30.37
N THR A 193 6.28 -20.84 31.38
CA THR A 193 6.00 -19.89 32.47
C THR A 193 7.29 -19.41 33.19
N VAL A 194 8.35 -20.20 33.16
CA VAL A 194 9.65 -19.88 33.80
C VAL A 194 10.47 -18.93 32.93
N GLU A 195 10.39 -19.04 31.61
CA GLU A 195 11.09 -18.15 30.67
C GLU A 195 10.43 -16.78 30.66
N SER A 196 9.09 -16.75 30.59
CA SER A 196 8.29 -15.52 30.69
C SER A 196 8.57 -14.77 32.02
N MET A 197 8.68 -15.49 33.15
CA MET A 197 9.04 -14.85 34.44
C MET A 197 10.46 -14.28 34.48
N LYS A 198 11.43 -14.86 33.75
CA LYS A 198 12.82 -14.35 33.74
C LYS A 198 12.96 -13.06 32.93
N LYS A 199 12.14 -12.88 31.88
CA LYS A 199 12.13 -11.65 31.06
C LYS A 199 11.49 -10.46 31.81
N ARG A 200 10.61 -10.73 32.77
CA ARG A 200 9.83 -9.72 33.52
C ARG A 200 10.44 -9.31 34.89
N LEU A 201 11.54 -9.91 35.31
CA LEU A 201 12.25 -9.54 36.53
C LEU A 201 13.41 -8.60 36.19
N PRO A 202 13.49 -7.42 36.84
CA PRO A 202 14.58 -6.46 36.68
C PRO A 202 15.93 -6.99 37.19
#